data_d27c0bfb38927411b44dcae3f2eb341f
#
_entry.id   d27c0bfb38927411b44dcae3f2eb341f
#
_cell.length_a   1.000
_cell.length_b   1.000
_cell.length_c   1.000
_cell.angle_alpha   90.00
_cell.angle_beta   90.00
_cell.angle_gamma   90.00
#
_symmetry.space_group_name_H-M   'P 1'
#
loop_
_entity.id
_entity.type
_entity.pdbx_description
1 polymer ?
#
loop_
_entity_poly.entity_id
_entity_poly.type
_entity_poly.pdbx_seq_one_letter_code
_entity_poly.pdbx_strand_id
1 'polypeptide(L)'
;MKIPHITDNRKTFLFTVLLTTFSLFMQAQPCLVRHGASARLVIDGHPMLILGGELSNSAATCTADIDEVQPRMAALGLNTVLVPAQWDLTEPVEGQFDFTLIDRTIQQARKNGLKVIFLWFGAWKNSMSCYAPEWVKTDTKRFPRSMTSDGKPLEIASVFSENVFQSDNRAFGRFMRHISEIDKQEQTVVMMQVENEIGMLEEARDHSPIAEKLFQGKVPHELVDYLKSHKKSLHEHIRNKFSGKEGTWTEVFGDDIYTDEIFMAYHYARYVNRLAETARSIYDIPLYVNAAMNSRGRQPGEYPSAGPLAHLKDIWHCGAPLIDFLAPDIYDTGFKGWASQYALDDNPLFIPESRCCANSGVRALYAIGEHDALGFSPFAIDQADEIETQHVTHSYALLSQLSRLMEKHRGKSMRQWGVLFDQEDKERIIIDENTALTCRHYFTLPWDPRATDGSQWQEGGAAILRLSKNEYIIAGSGVVVSFQTTTEKQQTETKLLGEDGFANAGTGINKKSKPSHFVGKCLGISHVDEINIDEEGNMNYIRRNNGDQDHQGRHARISVGEYKILHVKLYEY
;
A
#
# COMPACT_ATOMS: atom_id res chain seq x y z
N MET A 1 42.44 11.15 -91.36
CA MET A 1 41.36 11.95 -90.75
C MET A 1 40.91 11.28 -89.50
N LYS A 2 41.50 11.62 -88.34
CA LYS A 2 41.23 10.97 -87.05
C LYS A 2 40.66 12.04 -86.12
N ILE A 3 39.48 11.78 -85.55
CA ILE A 3 38.80 12.62 -84.62
C ILE A 3 39.31 12.23 -83.22
N PRO A 4 39.67 13.16 -82.29
CA PRO A 4 40.13 12.82 -80.99
C PRO A 4 38.91 12.68 -80.02
N HIS A 5 38.95 11.65 -79.21
CA HIS A 5 38.04 11.42 -78.09
C HIS A 5 38.32 12.41 -76.97
N ILE A 6 37.28 13.10 -76.53
CA ILE A 6 37.25 13.89 -75.29
C ILE A 6 36.70 12.97 -74.18
N THR A 7 37.53 12.71 -73.16
CA THR A 7 37.13 12.03 -71.94
C THR A 7 36.60 13.04 -70.93
N ASP A 8 35.33 12.94 -70.60
CA ASP A 8 34.64 13.76 -69.60
C ASP A 8 34.79 13.13 -68.19
N ASN A 9 35.60 13.77 -67.33
CA ASN A 9 35.83 13.38 -65.96
C ASN A 9 34.84 14.10 -65.09
N ARG A 10 33.63 13.52 -64.88
CA ARG A 10 32.71 13.95 -63.84
C ARG A 10 33.08 13.27 -62.56
N LYS A 11 33.72 13.98 -61.62
CA LYS A 11 33.87 13.60 -60.21
C LYS A 11 32.53 13.74 -59.52
N THR A 12 31.87 12.62 -59.25
CA THR A 12 30.71 12.56 -58.45
C THR A 12 31.13 12.72 -56.99
N PHE A 13 30.80 13.86 -56.34
CA PHE A 13 30.98 14.10 -54.93
C PHE A 13 29.79 13.43 -54.21
N LEU A 14 30.03 12.30 -53.57
CA LEU A 14 29.05 11.64 -52.67
C LEU A 14 29.03 12.40 -51.36
N PHE A 15 28.00 13.22 -51.14
CA PHE A 15 27.72 13.83 -49.85
C PHE A 15 27.01 12.79 -49.00
N THR A 16 27.74 12.11 -48.14
CA THR A 16 27.16 11.24 -47.10
C THR A 16 26.64 12.13 -45.97
N VAL A 17 25.36 12.45 -46.00
CA VAL A 17 24.67 13.09 -44.87
C VAL A 17 24.49 12.04 -43.77
N LEU A 18 25.32 12.10 -42.75
CA LEU A 18 25.15 11.33 -41.51
C LEU A 18 23.97 11.94 -40.77
N LEU A 19 22.76 11.39 -40.97
CA LEU A 19 21.61 11.66 -40.09
C LEU A 19 21.86 10.96 -38.77
N THR A 20 22.46 11.66 -37.82
CA THR A 20 22.38 11.27 -36.39
C THR A 20 20.96 11.55 -35.94
N THR A 21 20.10 10.54 -36.02
CA THR A 21 18.83 10.53 -35.31
C THR A 21 19.16 10.49 -33.83
N PHE A 22 19.20 11.64 -33.18
CA PHE A 22 19.04 11.76 -31.75
C PHE A 22 17.59 11.31 -31.46
N SER A 23 17.39 10.02 -31.21
CA SER A 23 16.19 9.54 -30.55
C SER A 23 16.22 10.17 -29.16
N LEU A 24 15.51 11.27 -28.99
CA LEU A 24 15.09 11.74 -27.68
C LEU A 24 14.20 10.62 -27.16
N PHE A 25 14.79 9.69 -26.43
CA PHE A 25 14.03 8.83 -25.53
C PHE A 25 13.39 9.80 -24.51
N MET A 26 12.14 10.18 -24.73
CA MET A 26 11.35 10.76 -23.66
C MET A 26 11.30 9.68 -22.57
N GLN A 27 12.06 9.90 -21.52
CA GLN A 27 12.04 9.03 -20.34
C GLN A 27 10.59 9.01 -19.82
N ALA A 28 10.02 7.81 -19.72
CA ALA A 28 8.67 7.66 -19.25
C ALA A 28 8.59 8.12 -17.78
N GLN A 29 7.59 8.92 -17.46
CA GLN A 29 7.38 9.37 -16.08
C GLN A 29 7.00 8.18 -15.19
N PRO A 30 7.23 8.27 -13.85
CA PRO A 30 6.73 7.28 -12.92
C PRO A 30 5.24 7.05 -13.14
N CYS A 31 4.82 5.80 -13.26
CA CYS A 31 3.42 5.48 -13.54
C CYS A 31 2.99 4.18 -12.85
N LEU A 32 1.68 3.96 -12.73
CA LEU A 32 1.12 2.70 -12.26
C LEU A 32 0.71 1.83 -13.44
N VAL A 33 1.19 0.59 -13.45
CA VAL A 33 0.77 -0.44 -14.40
C VAL A 33 -0.10 -1.44 -13.66
N ARG A 34 -1.38 -1.52 -14.03
CA ARG A 34 -2.36 -2.42 -13.39
C ARG A 34 -2.26 -3.85 -13.89
N HIS A 35 -2.47 -4.81 -12.98
CA HIS A 35 -2.52 -6.24 -13.21
C HIS A 35 -3.67 -6.87 -12.41
N GLY A 36 -4.89 -6.83 -12.96
CA GLY A 36 -6.08 -7.23 -12.19
C GLY A 36 -6.32 -6.30 -10.99
N ALA A 37 -6.45 -6.88 -9.81
CA ALA A 37 -6.64 -6.14 -8.55
C ALA A 37 -5.36 -5.48 -8.04
N SER A 38 -4.20 -5.79 -8.59
CA SER A 38 -2.91 -5.21 -8.19
C SER A 38 -2.39 -4.19 -9.19
N ALA A 39 -1.38 -3.43 -8.76
CA ALA A 39 -0.63 -2.53 -9.63
C ALA A 39 0.87 -2.60 -9.30
N ARG A 40 1.68 -2.08 -10.20
CA ARG A 40 3.12 -1.86 -9.97
C ARG A 40 3.45 -0.41 -10.23
N LEU A 41 4.22 0.18 -9.34
CA LEU A 41 4.90 1.42 -9.63
C LEU A 41 6.04 1.12 -10.61
N VAL A 42 6.05 1.81 -11.73
CA VAL A 42 7.08 1.66 -12.77
C VAL A 42 7.84 2.97 -12.88
N ILE A 43 9.17 2.90 -12.73
CA ILE A 43 10.07 4.04 -12.78
C ILE A 43 11.11 3.71 -13.85
N ASP A 44 11.25 4.56 -14.83
CA ASP A 44 12.17 4.37 -15.98
C ASP A 44 12.02 2.98 -16.65
N GLY A 45 10.76 2.52 -16.75
CA GLY A 45 10.43 1.22 -17.34
C GLY A 45 10.64 0.00 -16.45
N HIS A 46 11.14 0.20 -15.22
CA HIS A 46 11.38 -0.88 -14.26
C HIS A 46 10.34 -0.86 -13.13
N PRO A 47 9.71 -2.01 -12.82
CA PRO A 47 8.79 -2.11 -11.70
C PRO A 47 9.55 -2.01 -10.37
N MET A 48 8.94 -1.31 -9.42
CA MET A 48 9.49 -1.11 -8.08
C MET A 48 8.45 -1.47 -7.03
N LEU A 49 8.85 -2.30 -6.05
CA LEU A 49 8.13 -2.50 -4.81
C LEU A 49 8.52 -1.39 -3.83
N ILE A 50 7.54 -0.70 -3.25
CA ILE A 50 7.80 0.36 -2.26
C ILE A 50 8.10 -0.29 -0.91
N LEU A 51 9.35 -0.24 -0.49
CA LEU A 51 9.81 -0.55 0.86
C LEU A 51 9.96 0.79 1.58
N GLY A 52 8.84 1.30 2.06
CA GLY A 52 8.69 2.68 2.50
C GLY A 52 8.92 2.87 4.00
N GLY A 53 9.04 4.13 4.38
CA GLY A 53 8.95 4.60 5.75
C GLY A 53 8.42 6.02 5.72
N GLU A 54 7.32 6.26 6.43
CA GLU A 54 6.81 7.62 6.58
C GLU A 54 7.53 8.31 7.72
N LEU A 55 8.06 9.49 7.43
CA LEU A 55 8.75 10.30 8.42
C LEU A 55 7.75 11.02 9.32
N SER A 56 8.15 11.29 10.55
CA SER A 56 7.36 12.10 11.48
C SER A 56 7.06 13.48 10.89
N ASN A 57 5.96 14.08 11.34
CA ASN A 57 5.46 15.33 10.76
C ASN A 57 6.48 16.47 10.77
N SER A 58 7.43 16.46 11.68
CA SER A 58 8.46 17.51 11.82
C SER A 58 9.82 17.16 11.19
N ALA A 59 10.03 15.95 10.69
CA ALA A 59 11.33 15.46 10.23
C ALA A 59 11.91 16.20 9.00
N ALA A 60 11.08 16.98 8.29
CA ALA A 60 11.48 17.75 7.13
C ALA A 60 11.30 19.27 7.32
N THR A 61 11.27 19.76 8.55
CA THR A 61 11.07 21.18 8.86
C THR A 61 12.36 21.97 8.98
N CYS A 62 13.52 21.31 8.99
CA CYS A 62 14.82 21.96 8.88
C CYS A 62 15.82 21.08 8.11
N THR A 63 16.82 21.73 7.51
CA THR A 63 17.82 21.03 6.71
C THR A 63 18.70 20.08 7.52
N ALA A 64 18.94 20.38 8.79
CA ALA A 64 19.77 19.54 9.66
C ALA A 64 19.11 18.17 9.91
N ASP A 65 17.79 18.15 10.19
CA ASP A 65 17.03 16.92 10.40
C ASP A 65 16.98 16.08 9.11
N ILE A 66 16.76 16.73 7.95
CA ILE A 66 16.77 16.05 6.64
C ILE A 66 18.13 15.37 6.40
N ASP A 67 19.23 16.04 6.74
CA ASP A 67 20.59 15.53 6.56
C ASP A 67 20.90 14.33 7.46
N GLU A 68 20.33 14.29 8.65
CA GLU A 68 20.51 13.21 9.62
C GLU A 68 19.60 12.01 9.33
N VAL A 69 18.32 12.25 9.03
CA VAL A 69 17.30 11.22 8.95
C VAL A 69 17.49 10.35 7.69
N GLN A 70 17.69 10.93 6.52
CA GLN A 70 17.65 10.17 5.29
C GLN A 70 18.74 9.10 5.15
N PRO A 71 20.03 9.31 5.55
CA PRO A 71 21.03 8.25 5.58
C PRO A 71 20.64 7.08 6.50
N ARG A 72 19.97 7.38 7.64
CA ARG A 72 19.48 6.34 8.56
C ARG A 72 18.39 5.49 7.89
N MET A 73 17.46 6.11 7.16
CA MET A 73 16.40 5.39 6.45
C MET A 73 16.99 4.43 5.41
N ALA A 74 17.97 4.88 4.64
CA ALA A 74 18.68 4.01 3.70
C ALA A 74 19.38 2.83 4.41
N ALA A 75 20.00 3.09 5.57
CA ALA A 75 20.67 2.04 6.36
C ALA A 75 19.69 1.00 6.94
N LEU A 76 18.43 1.35 7.16
CA LEU A 76 17.35 0.42 7.54
C LEU A 76 16.85 -0.45 6.36
N GLY A 77 17.37 -0.26 5.15
CA GLY A 77 16.94 -1.00 3.96
C GLY A 77 15.69 -0.45 3.28
N LEU A 78 15.28 0.78 3.60
CA LEU A 78 14.24 1.45 2.86
C LEU A 78 14.75 1.81 1.45
N ASN A 79 13.86 1.79 0.48
CA ASN A 79 14.12 2.35 -0.85
C ASN A 79 13.30 3.61 -1.13
N THR A 80 12.37 3.95 -0.24
CA THR A 80 11.45 5.08 -0.39
C THR A 80 11.19 5.73 0.97
N VAL A 81 11.19 7.05 1.02
CA VAL A 81 10.72 7.83 2.17
C VAL A 81 9.46 8.59 1.80
N LEU A 82 8.47 8.58 2.70
CA LEU A 82 7.28 9.39 2.62
C LEU A 82 7.53 10.64 3.47
N VAL A 83 7.49 11.83 2.86
CA VAL A 83 7.98 13.07 3.49
C VAL A 83 6.92 14.14 3.46
N PRO A 84 6.53 14.71 4.63
CA PRO A 84 5.61 15.83 4.69
C PRO A 84 6.12 17.06 3.92
N ALA A 85 5.25 17.64 3.09
CA ALA A 85 5.44 18.93 2.44
C ALA A 85 4.37 19.89 2.94
N GLN A 86 4.75 20.75 3.89
CA GLN A 86 3.83 21.61 4.63
C GLN A 86 3.58 22.91 3.86
N TRP A 87 2.30 23.29 3.69
CA TRP A 87 1.94 24.51 2.96
C TRP A 87 2.48 25.78 3.63
N ASP A 88 2.40 25.87 4.97
CA ASP A 88 2.89 27.02 5.72
C ASP A 88 4.41 27.25 5.62
N LEU A 89 5.19 26.18 5.40
CA LEU A 89 6.63 26.30 5.13
C LEU A 89 6.91 26.55 3.64
N THR A 90 6.06 26.07 2.77
CA THR A 90 6.20 26.23 1.31
C THR A 90 5.77 27.63 0.84
N GLU A 91 4.72 28.22 1.44
CA GLU A 91 4.22 29.58 1.16
C GLU A 91 3.96 30.36 2.47
N PRO A 92 5.03 30.68 3.24
CA PRO A 92 4.91 31.34 4.54
C PRO A 92 4.27 32.73 4.44
N VAL A 93 4.46 33.40 3.34
CA VAL A 93 3.84 34.67 2.99
C VAL A 93 3.12 34.50 1.67
N GLU A 94 1.89 35.01 1.57
CA GLU A 94 1.06 34.83 0.37
C GLU A 94 1.81 35.24 -0.91
N GLY A 95 1.92 34.30 -1.84
CA GLY A 95 2.61 34.46 -3.13
C GLY A 95 4.13 34.37 -3.06
N GLN A 96 4.72 34.17 -1.89
CA GLN A 96 6.16 33.99 -1.72
C GLN A 96 6.45 32.53 -1.36
N PHE A 97 7.14 31.83 -2.27
CA PHE A 97 7.39 30.40 -2.14
C PHE A 97 8.84 30.14 -1.72
N ASP A 98 9.03 29.22 -0.78
CA ASP A 98 10.33 28.70 -0.34
C ASP A 98 10.36 27.17 -0.54
N PHE A 99 11.22 26.70 -1.42
CA PHE A 99 11.41 25.29 -1.71
C PHE A 99 12.73 24.73 -1.15
N THR A 100 13.41 25.47 -0.27
CA THR A 100 14.71 25.07 0.27
C THR A 100 14.67 23.68 0.93
N LEU A 101 13.62 23.38 1.72
CA LEU A 101 13.45 22.08 2.37
C LEU A 101 13.13 20.97 1.38
N ILE A 102 12.34 21.27 0.35
CA ILE A 102 12.00 20.34 -0.74
C ILE A 102 13.25 19.97 -1.53
N ASP A 103 14.04 20.97 -1.94
CA ASP A 103 15.31 20.76 -2.63
C ASP A 103 16.27 19.90 -1.81
N ARG A 104 16.39 20.21 -0.51
CA ARG A 104 17.26 19.45 0.38
C ARG A 104 16.80 18.01 0.53
N THR A 105 15.50 17.78 0.67
CA THR A 105 14.91 16.44 0.74
C THR A 105 15.25 15.62 -0.51
N ILE A 106 15.03 16.17 -1.71
CA ILE A 106 15.32 15.49 -2.97
C ILE A 106 16.83 15.23 -3.12
N GLN A 107 17.69 16.21 -2.78
CA GLN A 107 19.14 16.04 -2.86
C GLN A 107 19.65 14.93 -1.95
N GLN A 108 19.19 14.89 -0.70
CA GLN A 108 19.58 13.84 0.24
C GLN A 108 19.03 12.47 -0.14
N ALA A 109 17.80 12.40 -0.66
CA ALA A 109 17.24 11.15 -1.16
C ALA A 109 18.09 10.58 -2.30
N ARG A 110 18.43 11.38 -3.30
CA ARG A 110 19.33 10.98 -4.41
C ARG A 110 20.67 10.48 -3.90
N LYS A 111 21.30 11.23 -2.98
CA LYS A 111 22.60 10.88 -2.41
C LYS A 111 22.58 9.52 -1.71
N ASN A 112 21.44 9.14 -1.12
CA ASN A 112 21.30 7.92 -0.36
C ASN A 112 20.56 6.80 -1.13
N GLY A 113 20.29 6.98 -2.43
CA GLY A 113 19.61 5.98 -3.26
C GLY A 113 18.14 5.78 -2.93
N LEU A 114 17.50 6.75 -2.28
CA LEU A 114 16.09 6.72 -1.90
C LEU A 114 15.21 7.38 -2.96
N LYS A 115 13.99 6.90 -3.09
CA LYS A 115 12.88 7.59 -3.74
C LYS A 115 12.07 8.37 -2.72
N VAL A 116 11.30 9.35 -3.18
CA VAL A 116 10.48 10.22 -2.35
C VAL A 116 9.03 10.15 -2.81
N ILE A 117 8.14 10.01 -1.83
CA ILE A 117 6.72 10.30 -1.98
C ILE A 117 6.46 11.50 -1.09
N PHE A 118 6.09 12.64 -1.66
CA PHE A 118 5.71 13.77 -0.86
C PHE A 118 4.25 13.66 -0.42
N LEU A 119 3.99 14.07 0.81
CA LEU A 119 2.68 14.17 1.42
C LEU A 119 2.33 15.64 1.46
N TRP A 120 1.41 16.11 0.61
CA TRP A 120 0.98 17.49 0.60
C TRP A 120 0.08 17.78 1.81
N PHE A 121 0.64 18.40 2.84
CA PHE A 121 -0.10 18.92 3.98
C PHE A 121 -0.60 20.33 3.63
N GLY A 122 -1.67 20.37 2.85
CA GLY A 122 -2.29 21.57 2.34
C GLY A 122 -3.34 22.14 3.29
N ALA A 123 -4.58 22.15 2.85
CA ALA A 123 -5.69 22.64 3.66
C ALA A 123 -6.13 21.67 4.75
N TRP A 124 -5.80 20.37 4.66
CA TRP A 124 -6.14 19.36 5.68
C TRP A 124 -4.97 18.46 6.07
N LYS A 125 -4.85 18.23 7.38
CA LYS A 125 -4.05 17.18 8.03
C LYS A 125 -4.86 16.66 9.23
N ASN A 126 -5.18 15.35 9.26
CA ASN A 126 -6.00 14.73 10.30
C ASN A 126 -7.32 15.49 10.53
N SER A 127 -7.99 15.83 9.43
CA SER A 127 -9.21 16.66 9.41
C SER A 127 -9.06 18.12 9.88
N MET A 128 -7.86 18.57 10.23
CA MET A 128 -7.61 19.92 10.74
C MET A 128 -6.80 20.73 9.73
N SER A 129 -7.00 22.06 9.71
CA SER A 129 -6.25 22.98 8.82
C SER A 129 -4.99 23.56 9.49
N CYS A 130 -4.30 22.71 10.25
CA CYS A 130 -3.17 23.11 11.09
C CYS A 130 -1.91 23.49 10.30
N TYR A 131 -1.73 23.01 9.07
CA TYR A 131 -0.59 23.31 8.20
C TYR A 131 -0.91 24.36 7.12
N ALA A 132 -2.12 24.88 7.10
CA ALA A 132 -2.39 26.08 6.30
C ALA A 132 -1.59 27.28 6.84
N PRO A 133 -1.08 28.18 5.99
CA PRO A 133 -0.30 29.35 6.43
C PRO A 133 -1.07 30.28 7.36
N GLU A 134 -0.35 31.05 8.19
CA GLU A 134 -0.93 31.99 9.14
C GLU A 134 -1.88 32.99 8.46
N TRP A 135 -1.54 33.48 7.25
CA TRP A 135 -2.38 34.40 6.50
C TRP A 135 -3.71 33.77 6.03
N VAL A 136 -3.79 32.42 5.90
CA VAL A 136 -5.06 31.69 5.68
C VAL A 136 -5.81 31.53 7.00
N LYS A 137 -5.13 31.14 8.07
CA LYS A 137 -5.73 30.86 9.39
C LYS A 137 -6.37 32.08 10.02
N THR A 138 -5.79 33.27 9.84
CA THR A 138 -6.19 34.51 10.51
C THR A 138 -7.23 35.33 9.76
N ASP A 139 -7.34 35.20 8.44
CA ASP A 139 -8.37 35.90 7.64
C ASP A 139 -9.60 35.01 7.42
N THR A 140 -10.36 34.80 8.48
CA THR A 140 -11.56 33.93 8.46
C THR A 140 -12.74 34.51 7.63
N LYS A 141 -12.66 35.75 7.20
CA LYS A 141 -13.63 36.33 6.25
C LYS A 141 -13.36 35.87 4.83
N ARG A 142 -12.12 35.86 4.44
CA ARG A 142 -11.66 35.39 3.13
C ARG A 142 -11.61 33.86 3.08
N PHE A 143 -11.22 33.23 4.17
CA PHE A 143 -11.05 31.78 4.32
C PHE A 143 -11.99 31.24 5.42
N PRO A 144 -13.28 31.09 5.11
CA PRO A 144 -14.27 30.68 6.10
C PRO A 144 -13.98 29.27 6.62
N ARG A 145 -14.36 29.04 7.88
CA ARG A 145 -14.26 27.76 8.55
C ARG A 145 -15.54 26.94 8.37
N SER A 146 -15.40 25.62 8.44
CA SER A 146 -16.52 24.71 8.69
C SER A 146 -17.14 25.00 10.05
N MET A 147 -18.42 24.73 10.22
CA MET A 147 -19.19 25.05 11.43
C MET A 147 -19.92 23.81 11.95
N THR A 148 -20.06 23.74 13.27
CA THR A 148 -20.95 22.78 13.93
C THR A 148 -22.41 23.18 13.75
N SER A 149 -23.33 22.28 14.09
CA SER A 149 -24.79 22.49 14.02
C SER A 149 -25.30 23.59 14.93
N ASP A 150 -24.58 23.90 16.02
CA ASP A 150 -24.88 25.03 16.92
C ASP A 150 -24.17 26.35 16.54
N GLY A 151 -23.45 26.35 15.41
CA GLY A 151 -22.81 27.54 14.84
C GLY A 151 -21.40 27.86 15.38
N LYS A 152 -20.75 26.92 16.08
CA LYS A 152 -19.34 27.05 16.50
C LYS A 152 -18.42 26.85 15.27
N PRO A 153 -17.50 27.79 14.96
CA PRO A 153 -16.49 27.57 13.92
C PRO A 153 -15.45 26.53 14.38
N LEU A 154 -15.08 25.63 13.46
CA LEU A 154 -14.07 24.59 13.68
C LEU A 154 -12.70 25.04 13.15
N GLU A 155 -11.64 24.39 13.59
CA GLU A 155 -10.31 24.61 13.00
C GLU A 155 -10.13 23.79 11.70
N ILE A 156 -11.13 23.87 10.87
CA ILE A 156 -11.22 23.19 9.58
C ILE A 156 -11.63 24.24 8.53
N ALA A 157 -10.81 24.42 7.52
CA ALA A 157 -11.16 25.27 6.38
C ALA A 157 -12.38 24.68 5.67
N SER A 158 -13.33 25.55 5.28
CA SER A 158 -14.51 25.06 4.57
C SER A 158 -14.16 24.59 3.16
N VAL A 159 -14.47 23.34 2.85
CA VAL A 159 -14.31 22.76 1.50
C VAL A 159 -15.15 23.49 0.43
N PHE A 160 -16.15 24.23 0.86
CA PHE A 160 -17.02 25.04 0.00
C PHE A 160 -16.47 26.44 -0.31
N SER A 161 -15.30 26.78 0.26
CA SER A 161 -14.66 28.08 0.03
C SER A 161 -13.79 28.05 -1.22
N GLU A 162 -14.21 28.80 -2.24
CA GLU A 162 -13.39 28.96 -3.44
C GLU A 162 -12.06 29.67 -3.16
N ASN A 163 -11.99 30.56 -2.15
CA ASN A 163 -10.74 31.22 -1.76
C ASN A 163 -9.74 30.22 -1.14
N VAL A 164 -10.22 29.28 -0.31
CA VAL A 164 -9.38 28.21 0.24
C VAL A 164 -8.84 27.38 -0.93
N PHE A 165 -9.73 26.90 -1.80
CA PHE A 165 -9.35 26.10 -2.95
C PHE A 165 -8.32 26.81 -3.85
N GLN A 166 -8.58 28.05 -4.26
CA GLN A 166 -7.69 28.78 -5.17
C GLN A 166 -6.30 29.01 -4.56
N SER A 167 -6.22 29.21 -3.25
CA SER A 167 -4.94 29.44 -2.57
C SER A 167 -4.15 28.16 -2.42
N ASP A 168 -4.79 27.08 -1.97
CA ASP A 168 -4.17 25.75 -1.87
C ASP A 168 -3.77 25.22 -3.26
N ASN A 169 -4.67 25.29 -4.25
CA ASN A 169 -4.39 24.85 -5.61
C ASN A 169 -3.22 25.63 -6.26
N ARG A 170 -3.10 26.92 -5.98
CA ARG A 170 -1.95 27.72 -6.42
C ARG A 170 -0.67 27.21 -5.76
N ALA A 171 -0.70 26.99 -4.45
CA ALA A 171 0.48 26.51 -3.71
C ALA A 171 0.89 25.11 -4.17
N PHE A 172 -0.05 24.18 -4.25
CA PHE A 172 0.18 22.82 -4.75
C PHE A 172 0.67 22.81 -6.20
N GLY A 173 0.07 23.63 -7.07
CA GLY A 173 0.53 23.78 -8.45
C GLY A 173 1.94 24.36 -8.58
N ARG A 174 2.33 25.31 -7.71
CA ARG A 174 3.71 25.82 -7.65
C ARG A 174 4.69 24.76 -7.17
N PHE A 175 4.31 23.99 -6.15
CA PHE A 175 5.07 22.86 -5.64
C PHE A 175 5.30 21.78 -6.73
N MET A 176 4.24 21.34 -7.40
CA MET A 176 4.33 20.36 -8.49
C MET A 176 5.19 20.85 -9.67
N ARG A 177 5.10 22.13 -10.00
CA ARG A 177 5.93 22.74 -11.05
C ARG A 177 7.40 22.72 -10.66
N HIS A 178 7.72 23.12 -9.44
CA HIS A 178 9.08 23.11 -8.92
C HIS A 178 9.69 21.71 -8.99
N ILE A 179 8.97 20.69 -8.50
CA ILE A 179 9.41 19.28 -8.60
C ILE A 179 9.63 18.89 -10.07
N SER A 180 8.69 19.21 -10.97
CA SER A 180 8.83 18.90 -12.38
C SER A 180 10.08 19.53 -13.00
N GLU A 181 10.43 20.75 -12.60
CA GLU A 181 11.60 21.48 -13.10
C GLU A 181 12.93 20.86 -12.64
N ILE A 182 13.01 20.38 -11.39
CA ILE A 182 14.29 19.94 -10.79
C ILE A 182 14.47 18.42 -10.76
N ASP A 183 13.40 17.63 -10.91
CA ASP A 183 13.44 16.17 -10.66
C ASP A 183 12.90 15.31 -11.80
N LYS A 184 12.24 15.88 -12.80
CA LYS A 184 11.59 15.09 -13.87
C LYS A 184 12.53 14.11 -14.58
N GLN A 185 13.82 14.44 -14.72
CA GLN A 185 14.82 13.59 -15.35
C GLN A 185 15.36 12.51 -14.40
N GLU A 186 15.48 12.83 -13.13
CA GLU A 186 16.07 11.94 -12.11
C GLU A 186 15.03 11.00 -11.49
N GLN A 187 13.74 11.38 -11.55
CA GLN A 187 12.62 10.61 -11.01
C GLN A 187 12.88 10.16 -9.57
N THR A 188 13.38 11.08 -8.75
CA THR A 188 13.54 10.85 -7.30
C THR A 188 12.18 10.88 -6.63
N VAL A 189 11.32 11.84 -7.02
CA VAL A 189 9.93 11.92 -6.61
C VAL A 189 9.09 11.03 -7.53
N VAL A 190 8.45 10.02 -6.96
CA VAL A 190 7.81 8.95 -7.73
C VAL A 190 6.29 8.89 -7.59
N MET A 191 5.75 9.58 -6.59
CA MET A 191 4.31 9.60 -6.27
C MET A 191 4.02 10.81 -5.38
N MET A 192 2.75 11.21 -5.30
CA MET A 192 2.29 12.29 -4.45
C MET A 192 1.03 11.89 -3.70
N GLN A 193 0.99 12.14 -2.40
CA GLN A 193 -0.24 12.14 -1.63
C GLN A 193 -0.87 13.52 -1.68
N VAL A 194 -2.17 13.58 -1.99
CA VAL A 194 -2.92 14.84 -2.08
C VAL A 194 -3.72 15.01 -0.80
N GLU A 195 -3.39 16.03 -0.01
CA GLU A 195 -3.86 16.22 1.35
C GLU A 195 -3.45 15.06 2.28
N ASN A 196 -3.78 15.14 3.55
CA ASN A 196 -3.56 14.03 4.48
C ASN A 196 -4.78 13.84 5.37
N GLU A 197 -5.32 12.60 5.35
CA GLU A 197 -6.47 12.20 6.16
C GLU A 197 -7.58 13.28 6.15
N ILE A 198 -7.88 13.78 4.94
CA ILE A 198 -8.93 14.77 4.73
C ILE A 198 -10.26 14.24 5.25
N GLY A 199 -10.98 15.04 6.01
CA GLY A 199 -12.22 14.61 6.63
C GLY A 199 -12.85 15.69 7.50
N MET A 200 -13.90 15.31 8.23
CA MET A 200 -14.64 16.17 9.13
C MET A 200 -14.63 15.59 10.54
N LEU A 201 -14.36 16.43 11.54
CA LEU A 201 -14.39 16.08 12.96
C LEU A 201 -15.24 17.06 13.75
N GLU A 202 -15.70 16.59 14.88
CA GLU A 202 -16.72 17.04 15.81
C GLU A 202 -18.14 16.89 15.24
N GLU A 203 -18.32 16.90 13.91
CA GLU A 203 -19.59 16.71 13.21
C GLU A 203 -19.37 15.85 11.96
N ALA A 204 -20.44 15.23 11.47
CA ALA A 204 -20.39 14.45 10.22
C ALA A 204 -20.34 15.33 8.96
N ARG A 205 -20.83 16.58 9.06
CA ARG A 205 -20.78 17.56 7.98
C ARG A 205 -20.58 18.99 8.47
N ASP A 206 -20.20 19.86 7.54
CA ASP A 206 -20.21 21.32 7.74
C ASP A 206 -21.66 21.85 7.78
N HIS A 207 -21.97 22.67 8.77
CA HIS A 207 -23.25 23.36 8.95
C HIS A 207 -23.18 24.87 8.65
N SER A 208 -22.13 25.30 7.96
CA SER A 208 -22.09 26.71 7.48
C SER A 208 -23.25 27.01 6.52
N PRO A 209 -23.66 28.28 6.38
CA PRO A 209 -24.80 28.65 5.51
C PRO A 209 -24.68 28.17 4.07
N ILE A 210 -23.44 28.06 3.54
CA ILE A 210 -23.20 27.55 2.19
C ILE A 210 -23.39 26.01 2.15
N ALA A 211 -22.89 25.29 3.15
CA ALA A 211 -23.06 23.86 3.28
C ALA A 211 -24.53 23.47 3.44
N GLU A 212 -25.29 24.19 4.30
CA GLU A 212 -26.73 23.97 4.48
C GLU A 212 -27.50 24.14 3.16
N LYS A 213 -27.20 25.20 2.42
CA LYS A 213 -27.85 25.46 1.12
C LYS A 213 -27.56 24.33 0.12
N LEU A 214 -26.32 23.80 0.08
CA LEU A 214 -25.93 22.72 -0.82
C LEU A 214 -26.53 21.39 -0.38
N PHE A 215 -26.60 21.13 0.91
CA PHE A 215 -27.20 19.90 1.46
C PHE A 215 -28.72 19.84 1.18
N GLN A 216 -29.43 20.96 1.25
CA GLN A 216 -30.84 21.07 0.87
C GLN A 216 -31.05 21.00 -0.65
N GLY A 217 -29.99 21.13 -1.44
CA GLY A 217 -30.01 21.04 -2.90
C GLY A 217 -30.15 19.62 -3.38
N LYS A 218 -30.22 19.44 -4.70
CA LYS A 218 -30.23 18.11 -5.33
C LYS A 218 -28.84 17.50 -5.33
N VAL A 219 -28.79 16.17 -5.18
CA VAL A 219 -27.58 15.40 -5.43
C VAL A 219 -27.13 15.63 -6.88
N PRO A 220 -25.84 15.91 -7.14
CA PRO A 220 -25.33 16.09 -8.48
C PRO A 220 -25.65 14.92 -9.41
N HIS A 221 -26.03 15.22 -10.63
CA HIS A 221 -26.51 14.23 -11.61
C HIS A 221 -25.43 13.19 -11.92
N GLU A 222 -24.16 13.63 -12.01
CA GLU A 222 -23.02 12.74 -12.25
C GLU A 222 -22.86 11.68 -11.15
N LEU A 223 -23.12 12.00 -9.88
CA LEU A 223 -23.06 11.02 -8.78
C LEU A 223 -24.21 10.01 -8.90
N VAL A 224 -25.41 10.48 -9.17
CA VAL A 224 -26.58 9.60 -9.34
C VAL A 224 -26.37 8.64 -10.51
N ASP A 225 -25.85 9.12 -11.62
CA ASP A 225 -25.60 8.29 -12.83
C ASP A 225 -24.46 7.30 -12.59
N TYR A 226 -23.38 7.72 -11.93
CA TYR A 226 -22.30 6.83 -11.52
C TYR A 226 -22.84 5.68 -10.67
N LEU A 227 -23.60 5.98 -9.62
CA LEU A 227 -24.15 4.97 -8.71
C LEU A 227 -25.15 4.03 -9.42
N LYS A 228 -25.96 4.55 -10.35
CA LYS A 228 -26.85 3.71 -11.17
C LYS A 228 -26.08 2.75 -12.06
N SER A 229 -25.03 3.24 -12.73
CA SER A 229 -24.23 2.44 -13.68
C SER A 229 -23.38 1.37 -12.96
N HIS A 230 -22.95 1.62 -11.73
CA HIS A 230 -22.11 0.72 -10.93
C HIS A 230 -22.88 -0.09 -9.87
N LYS A 231 -24.22 -0.12 -9.92
CA LYS A 231 -25.07 -0.70 -8.87
C LYS A 231 -24.64 -2.08 -8.36
N LYS A 232 -24.07 -2.93 -9.21
CA LYS A 232 -23.65 -4.29 -8.85
C LYS A 232 -22.35 -4.34 -8.07
N SER A 233 -21.43 -3.39 -8.28
CA SER A 233 -20.10 -3.31 -7.66
C SER A 233 -20.02 -2.34 -6.49
N LEU A 234 -21.11 -1.59 -6.21
CA LEU A 234 -21.14 -0.66 -5.09
C LEU A 234 -20.86 -1.36 -3.78
N HIS A 235 -20.12 -0.70 -2.92
CA HIS A 235 -19.97 -1.10 -1.52
C HIS A 235 -21.34 -1.28 -0.86
N GLU A 236 -21.47 -2.26 0.02
CA GLU A 236 -22.76 -2.60 0.65
C GLU A 236 -23.43 -1.39 1.31
N HIS A 237 -22.66 -0.57 2.00
CA HIS A 237 -23.14 0.64 2.67
C HIS A 237 -23.83 1.59 1.67
N ILE A 238 -23.16 1.95 0.57
CA ILE A 238 -23.72 2.85 -0.46
C ILE A 238 -24.90 2.18 -1.17
N ARG A 239 -24.79 0.90 -1.51
CA ARG A 239 -25.89 0.16 -2.18
C ARG A 239 -27.17 0.13 -1.36
N ASN A 240 -27.05 0.01 -0.02
CA ASN A 240 -28.20 -0.02 0.88
C ASN A 240 -28.80 1.39 1.11
N LYS A 241 -28.00 2.44 1.03
CA LYS A 241 -28.42 3.84 1.18
C LYS A 241 -29.04 4.41 -0.10
N PHE A 242 -28.54 4.06 -1.26
CA PHE A 242 -28.91 4.68 -2.53
C PHE A 242 -30.30 4.26 -3.00
N SER A 243 -31.27 5.17 -2.97
CA SER A 243 -32.67 4.92 -3.39
C SER A 243 -32.84 4.63 -4.88
N GLY A 244 -31.85 4.94 -5.72
CA GLY A 244 -31.93 4.85 -7.19
C GLY A 244 -32.67 6.02 -7.85
N LYS A 245 -33.13 7.01 -7.10
CA LYS A 245 -33.90 8.18 -7.58
C LYS A 245 -32.99 9.42 -7.61
N GLU A 246 -33.44 10.43 -8.33
CA GLU A 246 -32.96 11.79 -8.21
C GLU A 246 -33.71 12.52 -7.10
N GLY A 247 -33.06 13.45 -6.43
CA GLY A 247 -33.68 14.22 -5.35
C GLY A 247 -32.63 14.98 -4.51
N THR A 248 -33.03 15.45 -3.37
CA THR A 248 -32.14 16.02 -2.35
C THR A 248 -31.30 14.89 -1.71
N TRP A 249 -30.27 15.26 -0.96
CA TRP A 249 -29.41 14.27 -0.31
C TRP A 249 -30.20 13.31 0.59
N THR A 250 -31.14 13.81 1.36
CA THR A 250 -32.00 12.98 2.22
C THR A 250 -33.00 12.13 1.43
N GLU A 251 -33.51 12.60 0.29
CA GLU A 251 -34.39 11.80 -0.58
C GLU A 251 -33.64 10.67 -1.29
N VAL A 252 -32.36 10.86 -1.57
CA VAL A 252 -31.51 9.90 -2.28
C VAL A 252 -30.90 8.87 -1.34
N PHE A 253 -30.38 9.28 -0.16
CA PHE A 253 -29.60 8.44 0.74
C PHE A 253 -30.26 8.17 2.10
N GLY A 254 -31.39 8.80 2.41
CA GLY A 254 -32.07 8.73 3.70
C GLY A 254 -31.73 9.92 4.61
N ASP A 255 -32.49 10.05 5.71
CA ASP A 255 -32.34 11.16 6.66
C ASP A 255 -31.63 10.64 7.92
N ASP A 256 -30.30 10.54 7.86
CA ASP A 256 -29.43 10.14 8.97
C ASP A 256 -28.00 10.66 8.80
N ILE A 257 -27.19 10.48 9.85
CA ILE A 257 -25.82 10.96 9.96
C ILE A 257 -24.88 10.43 8.84
N TYR A 258 -25.16 9.26 8.27
CA TYR A 258 -24.38 8.73 7.14
C TYR A 258 -24.64 9.44 5.83
N THR A 259 -25.82 10.07 5.70
CA THR A 259 -26.11 10.96 4.55
C THR A 259 -25.30 12.25 4.65
N ASP A 260 -25.10 12.77 5.85
CA ASP A 260 -24.20 13.90 6.12
C ASP A 260 -22.76 13.54 5.72
N GLU A 261 -22.30 12.35 6.09
CA GLU A 261 -20.97 11.87 5.71
C GLU A 261 -20.81 11.69 4.19
N ILE A 262 -21.80 11.09 3.51
CA ILE A 262 -21.79 10.93 2.04
C ILE A 262 -21.74 12.29 1.34
N PHE A 263 -22.49 13.27 1.83
CA PHE A 263 -22.47 14.63 1.31
C PHE A 263 -21.07 15.24 1.38
N MET A 264 -20.43 15.18 2.55
CA MET A 264 -19.08 15.72 2.72
C MET A 264 -18.05 14.94 1.90
N ALA A 265 -18.16 13.61 1.84
CA ALA A 265 -17.25 12.76 1.06
C ALA A 265 -17.23 13.14 -0.42
N TYR A 266 -18.41 13.39 -1.00
CA TYR A 266 -18.48 13.87 -2.39
C TYR A 266 -17.77 15.21 -2.57
N HIS A 267 -17.97 16.16 -1.68
CA HIS A 267 -17.37 17.49 -1.80
C HIS A 267 -15.87 17.48 -1.53
N TYR A 268 -15.38 16.70 -0.57
CA TYR A 268 -13.95 16.49 -0.37
C TYR A 268 -13.29 15.81 -1.59
N ALA A 269 -13.92 14.77 -2.13
CA ALA A 269 -13.43 14.12 -3.35
C ALA A 269 -13.36 15.10 -4.53
N ARG A 270 -14.38 15.94 -4.73
CA ARG A 270 -14.38 16.99 -5.78
C ARG A 270 -13.29 18.03 -5.58
N TYR A 271 -13.02 18.42 -4.34
CA TYR A 271 -11.93 19.35 -4.02
C TYR A 271 -10.58 18.73 -4.39
N VAL A 272 -10.33 17.52 -3.94
CA VAL A 272 -9.09 16.77 -4.23
C VAL A 272 -8.92 16.53 -5.74
N ASN A 273 -10.00 16.20 -6.46
CA ASN A 273 -9.93 16.04 -7.91
C ASN A 273 -9.47 17.31 -8.62
N ARG A 274 -9.94 18.48 -8.19
CA ARG A 274 -9.50 19.75 -8.76
C ARG A 274 -8.01 20.04 -8.50
N LEU A 275 -7.46 19.63 -7.34
CA LEU A 275 -6.02 19.66 -7.08
C LEU A 275 -5.29 18.68 -8.02
N ALA A 276 -5.82 17.47 -8.18
CA ALA A 276 -5.27 16.47 -9.08
C ALA A 276 -5.26 16.91 -10.55
N GLU A 277 -6.30 17.62 -11.02
CA GLU A 277 -6.32 18.23 -12.37
C GLU A 277 -5.13 19.17 -12.59
N THR A 278 -4.84 20.00 -11.61
CA THR A 278 -3.69 20.92 -11.65
C THR A 278 -2.38 20.15 -11.66
N ALA A 279 -2.20 19.19 -10.75
CA ALA A 279 -0.99 18.38 -10.65
C ALA A 279 -0.69 17.65 -11.96
N ARG A 280 -1.68 16.92 -12.51
CA ARG A 280 -1.52 16.15 -13.75
C ARG A 280 -1.22 17.02 -14.96
N SER A 281 -1.76 18.25 -15.01
CA SER A 281 -1.43 19.21 -16.09
C SER A 281 0.02 19.68 -16.07
N ILE A 282 0.70 19.56 -14.92
CA ILE A 282 2.08 20.04 -14.69
C ILE A 282 3.08 18.86 -14.72
N TYR A 283 2.82 17.83 -13.92
CA TYR A 283 3.68 16.66 -13.78
C TYR A 283 2.82 15.44 -13.47
N ASP A 284 2.63 14.57 -14.47
CA ASP A 284 1.69 13.44 -14.41
C ASP A 284 2.36 12.22 -13.78
N ILE A 285 2.55 12.26 -12.46
CA ILE A 285 3.00 11.13 -11.63
C ILE A 285 1.80 10.56 -10.86
N PRO A 286 1.89 9.32 -10.32
CA PRO A 286 0.81 8.72 -9.53
C PRO A 286 0.38 9.60 -8.35
N LEU A 287 -0.94 9.72 -8.16
CA LEU A 287 -1.58 10.51 -7.10
C LEU A 287 -2.47 9.61 -6.25
N TYR A 288 -2.38 9.71 -4.93
CA TYR A 288 -3.28 8.98 -4.03
C TYR A 288 -3.77 9.86 -2.88
N VAL A 289 -4.74 9.36 -2.16
CA VAL A 289 -5.24 9.93 -0.90
C VAL A 289 -5.27 8.85 0.18
N ASN A 290 -5.04 9.25 1.43
CA ASN A 290 -5.05 8.35 2.58
C ASN A 290 -6.23 8.63 3.52
N ALA A 291 -6.61 7.61 4.28
CA ALA A 291 -7.75 7.65 5.19
C ALA A 291 -7.36 7.29 6.62
N ALA A 292 -7.67 8.17 7.57
CA ALA A 292 -7.81 7.77 8.96
C ALA A 292 -9.01 6.82 9.10
N MET A 293 -8.80 5.67 9.74
CA MET A 293 -9.80 4.59 9.75
C MET A 293 -10.97 4.89 10.68
N ASN A 294 -12.18 4.46 10.29
CA ASN A 294 -13.41 4.55 11.08
C ASN A 294 -13.57 3.37 12.05
N SER A 295 -12.56 3.12 12.86
CA SER A 295 -12.50 1.95 13.75
C SER A 295 -13.41 2.04 14.97
N ARG A 296 -13.61 0.90 15.67
CA ARG A 296 -14.18 0.81 17.02
C ARG A 296 -15.66 1.19 17.15
N GLY A 297 -16.47 0.98 16.10
CA GLY A 297 -17.91 1.21 16.14
C GLY A 297 -18.31 2.67 16.33
N ARG A 298 -17.44 3.61 16.01
CA ARG A 298 -17.72 5.05 16.04
C ARG A 298 -18.66 5.45 14.92
N GLN A 299 -19.40 6.52 15.15
CA GLN A 299 -20.28 7.15 14.17
C GLN A 299 -19.56 8.30 13.44
N PRO A 300 -20.05 8.71 12.25
CA PRO A 300 -19.55 9.91 11.58
C PRO A 300 -19.55 11.12 12.52
N GLY A 301 -18.46 11.90 12.50
CA GLY A 301 -18.18 12.99 13.45
C GLY A 301 -17.34 12.58 14.65
N GLU A 302 -17.27 11.28 14.98
CA GLU A 302 -16.41 10.73 16.06
C GLU A 302 -15.07 10.21 15.56
N TYR A 303 -14.85 10.22 14.27
CA TYR A 303 -13.61 9.91 13.55
C TYR A 303 -13.46 10.90 12.39
N PRO A 304 -12.29 11.02 11.72
CA PRO A 304 -12.14 11.80 10.49
C PRO A 304 -13.07 11.29 9.39
N SER A 305 -14.30 11.80 9.40
CA SER A 305 -15.43 11.34 8.59
C SER A 305 -15.34 11.87 7.17
N ALA A 306 -15.98 11.19 6.24
CA ALA A 306 -16.06 11.60 4.85
C ALA A 306 -14.72 11.57 4.08
N GLY A 307 -13.62 11.11 4.71
CA GLY A 307 -12.37 10.82 4.03
C GLY A 307 -12.50 9.65 3.05
N PRO A 308 -11.37 9.23 2.40
CA PRO A 308 -11.38 8.13 1.43
C PRO A 308 -11.52 6.75 2.10
N LEU A 309 -12.55 6.61 2.94
CA LEU A 309 -12.88 5.41 3.69
C LEU A 309 -13.44 4.32 2.79
N ALA A 310 -13.18 3.06 3.14
CA ALA A 310 -13.58 1.92 2.33
C ALA A 310 -15.10 1.89 2.01
N HIS A 311 -15.95 2.25 2.98
CA HIS A 311 -17.40 2.29 2.79
C HIS A 311 -17.88 3.46 1.93
N LEU A 312 -17.03 4.46 1.70
CA LEU A 312 -17.28 5.65 0.85
C LEU A 312 -16.54 5.58 -0.49
N LYS A 313 -15.85 4.46 -0.80
CA LYS A 313 -15.03 4.34 -2.00
C LYS A 313 -15.75 4.74 -3.29
N ASP A 314 -17.02 4.37 -3.44
CA ASP A 314 -17.79 4.66 -4.64
C ASP A 314 -18.06 6.17 -4.81
N ILE A 315 -18.21 6.88 -3.70
CA ILE A 315 -18.36 8.34 -3.68
C ILE A 315 -17.05 9.02 -4.08
N TRP A 316 -15.93 8.50 -3.53
CA TRP A 316 -14.59 9.00 -3.84
C TRP A 316 -14.19 8.72 -5.29
N HIS A 317 -14.42 7.51 -5.82
CA HIS A 317 -14.13 7.19 -7.22
C HIS A 317 -14.95 8.06 -8.19
N CYS A 318 -16.22 8.36 -7.85
CA CYS A 318 -17.03 9.29 -8.63
C CYS A 318 -16.51 10.73 -8.54
N GLY A 319 -16.23 11.21 -7.32
CA GLY A 319 -15.84 12.59 -7.06
C GLY A 319 -14.42 12.95 -7.46
N ALA A 320 -13.50 11.97 -7.39
CA ALA A 320 -12.07 12.16 -7.64
C ALA A 320 -11.49 11.13 -8.63
N PRO A 321 -11.98 11.07 -9.89
CA PRO A 321 -11.54 10.10 -10.88
C PRO A 321 -10.08 10.27 -11.33
N LEU A 322 -9.41 11.36 -10.98
CA LEU A 322 -8.01 11.61 -11.28
C LEU A 322 -7.04 11.15 -10.17
N ILE A 323 -7.57 10.64 -9.07
CA ILE A 323 -6.80 9.95 -8.03
C ILE A 323 -6.68 8.48 -8.43
N ASP A 324 -5.47 7.93 -8.39
CA ASP A 324 -5.18 6.57 -8.85
C ASP A 324 -5.70 5.50 -7.88
N PHE A 325 -5.65 5.75 -6.58
CA PHE A 325 -6.15 4.84 -5.54
C PHE A 325 -6.35 5.52 -4.19
N LEU A 326 -7.12 4.85 -3.34
CA LEU A 326 -7.37 5.20 -1.95
C LEU A 326 -6.50 4.30 -1.06
N ALA A 327 -5.86 4.85 -0.04
CA ALA A 327 -4.91 4.13 0.82
C ALA A 327 -5.35 4.16 2.30
N PRO A 328 -5.21 3.05 3.05
CA PRO A 328 -5.56 3.00 4.47
C PRO A 328 -4.36 3.29 5.37
N ASP A 329 -4.58 4.07 6.44
CA ASP A 329 -3.64 4.25 7.55
C ASP A 329 -4.00 3.30 8.68
N ILE A 330 -3.27 2.16 8.76
CA ILE A 330 -3.70 1.04 9.60
C ILE A 330 -2.98 1.06 10.94
N TYR A 331 -3.63 1.63 11.95
CA TYR A 331 -3.15 1.66 13.34
C TYR A 331 -3.88 0.70 14.28
N ASP A 332 -5.08 0.28 13.90
CA ASP A 332 -5.95 -0.55 14.72
C ASP A 332 -5.64 -2.05 14.63
N THR A 333 -6.22 -2.82 15.56
CA THR A 333 -6.25 -4.28 15.51
C THR A 333 -7.05 -4.76 14.29
N GLY A 334 -6.86 -6.00 13.87
CA GLY A 334 -7.56 -6.54 12.69
C GLY A 334 -6.94 -6.12 11.36
N PHE A 335 -5.62 -5.95 11.31
CA PHE A 335 -4.84 -5.55 10.14
C PHE A 335 -5.29 -6.22 8.83
N LYS A 336 -5.50 -7.56 8.86
CA LYS A 336 -5.95 -8.32 7.68
C LYS A 336 -7.28 -7.82 7.12
N GLY A 337 -8.24 -7.58 7.99
CA GLY A 337 -9.58 -7.10 7.60
C GLY A 337 -9.53 -5.70 7.00
N TRP A 338 -8.73 -4.81 7.59
CA TRP A 338 -8.56 -3.45 7.05
C TRP A 338 -7.85 -3.46 5.69
N ALA A 339 -6.75 -4.18 5.55
CA ALA A 339 -6.03 -4.30 4.28
C ALA A 339 -6.95 -4.85 3.16
N SER A 340 -7.75 -5.86 3.46
CA SER A 340 -8.68 -6.47 2.47
C SER A 340 -9.76 -5.52 1.98
N GLN A 341 -10.16 -4.52 2.77
CA GLN A 341 -11.18 -3.55 2.36
C GLN A 341 -10.68 -2.58 1.28
N TYR A 342 -9.36 -2.40 1.15
CA TYR A 342 -8.73 -1.54 0.15
C TYR A 342 -8.08 -2.31 -1.01
N ALA A 343 -7.84 -3.61 -0.85
CA ALA A 343 -7.30 -4.47 -1.90
C ALA A 343 -8.42 -4.94 -2.84
N LEU A 344 -8.82 -4.11 -3.80
CA LEU A 344 -9.96 -4.34 -4.67
C LEU A 344 -9.56 -4.27 -6.15
N ASP A 345 -10.39 -4.85 -7.04
CA ASP A 345 -10.14 -4.84 -8.49
C ASP A 345 -9.97 -3.43 -9.07
N ASP A 346 -10.63 -2.45 -8.47
CA ASP A 346 -10.58 -1.03 -8.84
C ASP A 346 -9.63 -0.19 -7.97
N ASN A 347 -9.03 -0.78 -6.93
CA ASN A 347 -8.17 -0.08 -5.97
C ASN A 347 -6.99 -0.96 -5.53
N PRO A 348 -5.78 -0.79 -6.08
CA PRO A 348 -4.60 -1.53 -5.62
C PRO A 348 -4.22 -1.10 -4.20
N LEU A 349 -3.82 -2.06 -3.37
CA LEU A 349 -3.43 -1.78 -1.99
C LEU A 349 -2.05 -1.10 -1.93
N PHE A 350 -1.98 0.02 -1.24
CA PHE A 350 -0.78 0.63 -0.68
C PHE A 350 -1.04 0.98 0.78
N ILE A 351 -0.12 0.68 1.68
CA ILE A 351 -0.24 1.04 3.10
C ILE A 351 0.79 2.13 3.39
N PRO A 352 0.40 3.43 3.27
CA PRO A 352 1.33 4.54 3.48
C PRO A 352 1.67 4.75 4.95
N GLU A 353 0.70 4.46 5.84
CA GLU A 353 0.87 4.60 7.28
C GLU A 353 0.47 3.33 8.02
N SER A 354 1.31 2.93 8.97
CA SER A 354 0.97 1.92 9.98
C SER A 354 1.82 2.14 11.22
N ARG A 355 1.41 1.58 12.35
CA ARG A 355 2.23 1.64 13.57
C ARG A 355 3.60 1.00 13.31
N CYS A 356 4.70 1.72 13.60
CA CYS A 356 6.03 1.13 13.66
C CYS A 356 6.14 0.30 14.95
N CYS A 357 6.30 -1.00 14.83
CA CYS A 357 6.39 -1.94 15.97
C CYS A 357 6.98 -3.28 15.53
N ALA A 358 7.22 -4.18 16.48
CA ALA A 358 7.77 -5.51 16.23
C ALA A 358 6.98 -6.35 15.19
N ASN A 359 5.67 -6.07 15.00
CA ASN A 359 4.85 -6.79 14.04
C ASN A 359 4.89 -6.19 12.61
N SER A 360 5.46 -5.00 12.43
CA SER A 360 5.46 -4.30 11.13
C SER A 360 6.11 -5.13 10.02
N GLY A 361 7.19 -5.86 10.33
CA GLY A 361 7.89 -6.68 9.35
C GLY A 361 7.02 -7.81 8.78
N VAL A 362 6.32 -8.55 9.62
CA VAL A 362 5.44 -9.67 9.18
C VAL A 362 4.15 -9.16 8.52
N ARG A 363 3.67 -7.98 8.91
CA ARG A 363 2.53 -7.31 8.25
C ARG A 363 2.88 -6.86 6.83
N ALA A 364 4.10 -6.35 6.62
CA ALA A 364 4.61 -6.05 5.28
C ALA A 364 4.67 -7.31 4.39
N LEU A 365 5.22 -8.42 4.91
CA LEU A 365 5.26 -9.70 4.20
C LEU A 365 3.86 -10.21 3.84
N TYR A 366 2.90 -10.08 4.76
CA TYR A 366 1.50 -10.43 4.50
C TYR A 366 0.88 -9.55 3.41
N ALA A 367 1.00 -8.23 3.52
CA ALA A 367 0.39 -7.30 2.58
C ALA A 367 0.90 -7.53 1.14
N ILE A 368 2.21 -7.75 0.98
CA ILE A 368 2.81 -8.03 -0.33
C ILE A 368 2.41 -9.43 -0.80
N GLY A 369 2.49 -10.44 0.07
CA GLY A 369 2.20 -11.84 -0.29
C GLY A 369 0.72 -12.07 -0.64
N GLU A 370 -0.20 -11.53 0.16
CA GLU A 370 -1.65 -11.78 0.00
C GLU A 370 -2.28 -10.87 -1.05
N HIS A 371 -1.96 -9.58 -1.01
CA HIS A 371 -2.66 -8.58 -1.80
C HIS A 371 -1.84 -8.05 -2.97
N ASP A 372 -0.59 -8.52 -3.14
CA ASP A 372 0.33 -7.96 -4.13
C ASP A 372 0.42 -6.43 -4.03
N ALA A 373 0.50 -5.94 -2.76
CA ALA A 373 0.45 -4.53 -2.45
C ALA A 373 1.59 -3.75 -3.14
N LEU A 374 1.34 -2.49 -3.51
CA LEU A 374 2.34 -1.56 -4.06
C LEU A 374 3.51 -1.35 -3.10
N GLY A 375 3.24 -1.42 -1.80
CA GLY A 375 4.24 -1.26 -0.76
C GLY A 375 3.64 -1.16 0.63
N PHE A 376 4.54 -0.95 1.59
CA PHE A 376 4.24 -0.83 3.02
C PHE A 376 5.17 0.21 3.64
N SER A 377 4.65 1.02 4.57
CA SER A 377 5.38 2.12 5.17
C SER A 377 4.95 2.32 6.64
N PRO A 378 5.82 2.02 7.62
CA PRO A 378 5.58 2.40 9.00
C PRO A 378 5.72 3.92 9.19
N PHE A 379 4.81 4.51 9.99
CA PHE A 379 4.82 5.93 10.35
C PHE A 379 5.85 6.24 11.44
N ALA A 380 6.42 7.44 11.39
CA ALA A 380 7.42 7.98 12.32
C ALA A 380 8.61 7.02 12.55
N ILE A 381 9.01 6.31 11.50
CA ILE A 381 10.12 5.35 11.55
C ILE A 381 11.46 6.02 11.89
N ASP A 382 11.58 7.33 11.62
CA ASP A 382 12.71 8.17 12.01
C ASP A 382 12.84 8.35 13.53
N GLN A 383 11.75 8.14 14.28
CA GLN A 383 11.72 8.27 15.75
C GLN A 383 11.67 6.91 16.45
N ALA A 384 11.46 5.82 15.70
CA ALA A 384 11.37 4.47 16.23
C ALA A 384 12.74 3.97 16.73
N ASP A 385 12.73 3.14 17.77
CA ASP A 385 13.94 2.55 18.34
C ASP A 385 14.45 1.36 17.49
N GLU A 386 15.63 0.84 17.85
CA GLU A 386 16.26 -0.27 17.14
C GLU A 386 15.42 -1.57 17.24
N ILE A 387 14.73 -1.79 18.37
CA ILE A 387 13.90 -2.99 18.57
C ILE A 387 12.70 -2.95 17.62
N GLU A 388 12.10 -1.79 17.42
CA GLU A 388 10.96 -1.60 16.51
C GLU A 388 11.38 -1.71 15.05
N THR A 389 12.51 -1.07 14.69
CA THR A 389 12.97 -0.98 13.30
C THR A 389 13.64 -2.25 12.78
N GLN A 390 14.28 -3.07 13.65
CA GLN A 390 14.98 -4.29 13.21
C GLN A 390 14.08 -5.27 12.46
N HIS A 391 12.81 -5.42 12.87
CA HIS A 391 11.86 -6.30 12.20
C HIS A 391 11.47 -5.80 10.81
N VAL A 392 11.36 -4.49 10.64
CA VAL A 392 11.16 -3.84 9.33
C VAL A 392 12.38 -4.07 8.45
N THR A 393 13.58 -3.79 8.96
CA THR A 393 14.85 -4.00 8.25
C THR A 393 15.00 -5.43 7.74
N HIS A 394 14.78 -6.43 8.61
CA HIS A 394 14.88 -7.83 8.21
C HIS A 394 13.82 -8.22 7.18
N SER A 395 12.58 -7.77 7.35
CA SER A 395 11.50 -8.03 6.40
C SER A 395 11.77 -7.38 5.05
N TYR A 396 12.25 -6.14 5.03
CA TYR A 396 12.56 -5.42 3.79
C TYR A 396 13.74 -6.07 3.04
N ALA A 397 14.71 -6.62 3.76
CA ALA A 397 15.76 -7.43 3.16
C ALA A 397 15.22 -8.68 2.45
N LEU A 398 14.19 -9.35 3.02
CA LEU A 398 13.51 -10.47 2.35
C LEU A 398 12.67 -9.99 1.17
N LEU A 399 11.87 -8.94 1.34
CA LEU A 399 10.98 -8.41 0.30
C LEU A 399 11.76 -7.87 -0.90
N SER A 400 12.90 -7.22 -0.68
CA SER A 400 13.81 -6.80 -1.75
C SER A 400 14.28 -7.99 -2.59
N GLN A 401 14.65 -9.10 -1.95
CA GLN A 401 15.04 -10.33 -2.64
C GLN A 401 13.84 -10.97 -3.37
N LEU A 402 12.68 -11.09 -2.69
CA LEU A 402 11.47 -11.66 -3.28
C LEU A 402 10.99 -10.89 -4.49
N SER A 403 11.07 -9.55 -4.48
CA SER A 403 10.63 -8.72 -5.61
C SER A 403 11.40 -9.05 -6.89
N ARG A 404 12.70 -9.35 -6.81
CA ARG A 404 13.54 -9.80 -7.93
C ARG A 404 13.11 -11.16 -8.47
N LEU A 405 12.80 -12.09 -7.56
CA LEU A 405 12.31 -13.43 -7.94
C LEU A 405 10.92 -13.32 -8.59
N MET A 406 10.03 -12.53 -8.03
CA MET A 406 8.69 -12.28 -8.56
C MET A 406 8.77 -11.67 -9.97
N GLU A 407 9.66 -10.70 -10.19
CA GLU A 407 9.90 -10.10 -11.49
C GLU A 407 10.40 -11.13 -12.52
N LYS A 408 11.39 -11.93 -12.15
CA LYS A 408 11.94 -13.00 -13.00
C LYS A 408 10.89 -14.05 -13.41
N HIS A 409 9.87 -14.25 -12.58
CA HIS A 409 8.79 -15.21 -12.83
C HIS A 409 7.51 -14.57 -13.35
N ARG A 410 7.50 -13.26 -13.60
CA ARG A 410 6.36 -12.53 -14.16
C ARG A 410 5.90 -13.15 -15.48
N GLY A 411 4.59 -13.28 -15.66
CA GLY A 411 3.98 -13.91 -16.84
C GLY A 411 4.11 -15.43 -16.90
N LYS A 412 4.75 -16.06 -15.89
CA LYS A 412 4.74 -17.52 -15.68
C LYS A 412 3.60 -17.89 -14.73
N SER A 413 3.33 -19.18 -14.55
CA SER A 413 2.26 -19.69 -13.68
C SER A 413 2.56 -19.54 -12.17
N MET A 414 3.31 -18.52 -11.76
CA MET A 414 3.58 -18.23 -10.36
C MET A 414 2.28 -17.84 -9.65
N ARG A 415 2.09 -18.36 -8.44
CA ARG A 415 1.02 -17.97 -7.53
C ARG A 415 1.62 -17.49 -6.22
N GLN A 416 0.89 -16.65 -5.51
CA GLN A 416 1.35 -16.11 -4.25
C GLN A 416 0.21 -16.02 -3.22
N TRP A 417 0.59 -16.05 -1.96
CA TRP A 417 -0.28 -15.89 -0.80
C TRP A 417 0.50 -15.22 0.32
N GLY A 418 -0.21 -14.51 1.18
CA GLY A 418 0.29 -14.02 2.45
C GLY A 418 -0.38 -14.74 3.61
N VAL A 419 0.36 -14.99 4.66
CA VAL A 419 -0.20 -15.47 5.93
C VAL A 419 0.24 -14.54 7.05
N LEU A 420 -0.68 -14.26 7.97
CA LEU A 420 -0.44 -13.47 9.18
C LEU A 420 -1.22 -14.11 10.31
N PHE A 421 -0.52 -14.42 11.38
CA PHE A 421 -1.05 -15.14 12.54
C PHE A 421 -0.80 -14.38 13.82
N ASP A 422 -1.72 -14.49 14.72
CA ASP A 422 -1.62 -14.05 16.10
C ASP A 422 -2.08 -15.18 17.05
N GLN A 423 -2.35 -14.83 18.30
CA GLN A 423 -2.78 -15.80 19.31
C GLN A 423 -4.22 -16.29 19.12
N GLU A 424 -5.06 -15.54 18.42
CA GLU A 424 -6.47 -15.88 18.16
C GLU A 424 -6.61 -16.57 16.81
N ASP A 425 -6.00 -16.03 15.75
CA ASP A 425 -6.02 -16.56 14.39
C ASP A 425 -4.69 -17.27 14.08
N LYS A 426 -4.64 -18.55 14.42
CA LYS A 426 -3.39 -19.35 14.48
C LYS A 426 -3.09 -20.18 13.24
N GLU A 427 -4.08 -20.42 12.38
CA GLU A 427 -3.98 -21.38 11.28
C GLU A 427 -4.75 -20.92 10.05
N ARG A 428 -4.17 -21.12 8.87
CA ARG A 428 -4.84 -20.97 7.57
C ARG A 428 -4.51 -22.17 6.68
N ILE A 429 -5.55 -22.72 6.02
CA ILE A 429 -5.38 -23.73 4.98
C ILE A 429 -5.49 -23.06 3.61
N ILE A 430 -4.46 -23.21 2.79
CA ILE A 430 -4.42 -22.74 1.41
C ILE A 430 -4.59 -23.97 0.51
N ILE A 431 -5.56 -23.94 -0.38
CA ILE A 431 -5.75 -24.97 -1.40
C ILE A 431 -5.19 -24.44 -2.73
N ASP A 432 -4.20 -25.11 -3.24
CA ASP A 432 -3.55 -24.82 -4.50
C ASP A 432 -3.60 -26.05 -5.42
N GLU A 433 -4.58 -26.10 -6.29
CA GLU A 433 -4.87 -27.28 -7.14
C GLU A 433 -5.04 -28.56 -6.29
N ASN A 434 -4.09 -29.47 -6.38
CA ASN A 434 -4.08 -30.74 -5.64
C ASN A 434 -3.25 -30.68 -4.34
N THR A 435 -2.71 -29.52 -4.00
CA THR A 435 -1.88 -29.33 -2.79
C THR A 435 -2.65 -28.52 -1.75
N ALA A 436 -2.68 -29.02 -0.53
CA ALA A 436 -3.15 -28.31 0.65
C ALA A 436 -1.94 -27.89 1.50
N LEU A 437 -1.75 -26.58 1.67
CA LEU A 437 -0.77 -26.02 2.58
C LEU A 437 -1.49 -25.72 3.90
N THR A 438 -1.07 -26.34 5.00
CA THR A 438 -1.52 -25.95 6.33
C THR A 438 -0.46 -25.04 6.95
N CYS A 439 -0.78 -23.74 6.99
CA CYS A 439 0.10 -22.71 7.52
C CYS A 439 -0.35 -22.35 8.94
N ARG A 440 0.59 -22.27 9.89
CA ARG A 440 0.28 -22.02 11.31
C ARG A 440 1.32 -21.10 11.93
N HIS A 441 0.92 -20.47 13.03
CA HIS A 441 1.84 -19.74 13.89
C HIS A 441 2.87 -20.72 14.51
N TYR A 442 4.13 -20.30 14.61
CA TYR A 442 5.22 -21.12 15.16
C TYR A 442 4.92 -21.65 16.58
N PHE A 443 4.30 -20.84 17.45
CA PHE A 443 3.98 -21.22 18.81
C PHE A 443 2.82 -22.23 18.95
N THR A 444 2.22 -22.67 17.85
CA THR A 444 1.30 -23.82 17.88
C THR A 444 2.04 -25.16 17.94
N LEU A 445 3.36 -25.18 17.83
CA LEU A 445 4.15 -26.39 17.96
C LEU A 445 4.05 -26.94 19.38
N PRO A 446 3.71 -28.25 19.55
CA PRO A 446 3.36 -28.80 20.86
C PRO A 446 4.50 -28.85 21.88
N TRP A 447 5.73 -28.72 21.42
CA TRP A 447 6.91 -28.66 22.29
C TRP A 447 7.35 -27.24 22.65
N ASP A 448 6.73 -26.20 22.07
CA ASP A 448 7.03 -24.83 22.45
C ASP A 448 6.26 -24.46 23.71
N PRO A 449 6.96 -24.05 24.80
CA PRO A 449 6.29 -23.73 26.07
C PRO A 449 5.25 -22.62 25.92
N ARG A 450 5.46 -21.68 25.00
CA ARG A 450 4.56 -20.53 24.75
C ARG A 450 3.20 -20.96 24.18
N ALA A 451 3.08 -22.20 23.69
CA ALA A 451 1.77 -22.75 23.30
C ALA A 451 0.77 -22.80 24.47
N THR A 452 1.25 -22.91 25.72
CA THR A 452 0.40 -23.17 26.90
C THR A 452 0.73 -22.31 28.14
N ASP A 453 1.82 -21.54 28.15
CA ASP A 453 2.28 -20.79 29.33
C ASP A 453 1.55 -19.45 29.56
N GLY A 454 0.65 -19.06 28.66
CA GLY A 454 -0.11 -17.81 28.74
C GLY A 454 0.64 -16.56 28.27
N SER A 455 1.85 -16.72 27.70
CA SER A 455 2.61 -15.61 27.11
C SER A 455 1.82 -14.95 25.98
N GLN A 456 1.99 -13.63 25.82
CA GLN A 456 1.52 -12.92 24.64
C GLN A 456 2.37 -13.28 23.43
N TRP A 457 1.73 -13.62 22.32
CA TRP A 457 2.43 -13.96 21.10
C TRP A 457 2.72 -12.72 20.25
N GLN A 458 3.95 -12.60 19.81
CA GLN A 458 4.29 -11.73 18.70
C GLN A 458 3.69 -12.32 17.42
N GLU A 459 3.18 -11.48 16.52
CA GLU A 459 2.63 -11.95 15.24
C GLU A 459 3.69 -12.73 14.44
N GLY A 460 3.24 -13.78 13.76
CA GLY A 460 4.03 -14.53 12.76
C GLY A 460 3.42 -14.33 11.38
N GLY A 461 4.24 -14.22 10.34
CA GLY A 461 3.72 -14.04 8.99
C GLY A 461 4.75 -14.35 7.92
N ALA A 462 4.24 -14.61 6.71
CA ALA A 462 5.08 -14.93 5.55
C ALA A 462 4.39 -14.57 4.23
N ALA A 463 5.23 -14.28 3.23
CA ALA A 463 4.86 -14.37 1.82
C ALA A 463 5.23 -15.78 1.31
N ILE A 464 4.31 -16.43 0.63
CA ILE A 464 4.47 -17.78 0.07
C ILE A 464 4.31 -17.67 -1.44
N LEU A 465 5.32 -18.13 -2.20
CA LEU A 465 5.29 -18.18 -3.65
C LEU A 465 5.33 -19.64 -4.12
N ARG A 466 4.49 -19.99 -5.09
CA ARG A 466 4.60 -21.25 -5.83
C ARG A 466 5.31 -20.97 -7.15
N LEU A 467 6.47 -21.58 -7.36
CA LEU A 467 7.25 -21.47 -8.59
C LEU A 467 6.86 -22.53 -9.63
N SER A 468 6.53 -23.73 -9.16
CA SER A 468 6.04 -24.85 -9.98
C SER A 468 5.12 -25.75 -9.16
N LYS A 469 4.55 -26.80 -9.76
CA LYS A 469 3.64 -27.74 -9.08
C LYS A 469 4.16 -28.25 -7.73
N ASN A 470 5.47 -28.47 -7.62
CA ASN A 470 6.09 -29.10 -6.45
C ASN A 470 7.16 -28.20 -5.82
N GLU A 471 7.14 -26.90 -6.04
CA GLU A 471 8.23 -26.00 -5.64
C GLU A 471 7.69 -24.69 -5.08
N TYR A 472 8.02 -24.42 -3.82
CA TYR A 472 7.51 -23.29 -3.06
C TYR A 472 8.64 -22.48 -2.43
N ILE A 473 8.45 -21.19 -2.33
CA ILE A 473 9.27 -20.26 -1.54
C ILE A 473 8.43 -19.80 -0.37
N ILE A 474 9.00 -19.82 0.84
CA ILE A 474 8.39 -19.29 2.05
C ILE A 474 9.35 -18.25 2.61
N ALA A 475 8.95 -16.98 2.61
CA ALA A 475 9.76 -15.91 3.18
C ALA A 475 9.00 -15.27 4.33
N GLY A 476 9.55 -15.33 5.55
CA GLY A 476 8.79 -14.86 6.70
C GLY A 476 9.50 -15.04 8.03
N SER A 477 8.67 -14.93 9.08
CA SER A 477 9.04 -15.12 10.48
C SER A 477 7.86 -15.70 11.26
N GLY A 478 8.11 -16.61 12.20
CA GLY A 478 7.09 -17.13 13.10
C GLY A 478 6.06 -18.07 12.47
N VAL A 479 6.42 -18.82 11.44
CA VAL A 479 5.49 -19.67 10.67
C VAL A 479 5.93 -21.12 10.56
N VAL A 480 4.94 -22.00 10.46
CA VAL A 480 5.10 -23.44 10.15
C VAL A 480 4.19 -23.77 8.96
N VAL A 481 4.71 -24.44 7.94
CA VAL A 481 3.95 -24.83 6.75
C VAL A 481 4.12 -26.31 6.48
N SER A 482 3.01 -27.04 6.50
CA SER A 482 2.94 -28.47 6.17
C SER A 482 2.22 -28.66 4.83
N PHE A 483 2.55 -29.73 4.11
CA PHE A 483 2.05 -30.01 2.77
C PHE A 483 1.39 -31.38 2.71
N GLN A 484 0.20 -31.44 2.10
CA GLN A 484 -0.55 -32.68 1.84
C GLN A 484 -1.20 -32.58 0.45
N THR A 485 -1.57 -33.72 -0.14
CA THR A 485 -2.52 -33.65 -1.24
C THR A 485 -3.90 -33.24 -0.70
N THR A 486 -4.76 -32.64 -1.54
CA THR A 486 -6.14 -32.32 -1.14
C THR A 486 -6.91 -33.58 -0.73
N THR A 487 -6.66 -34.71 -1.40
CA THR A 487 -7.24 -36.01 -1.05
C THR A 487 -6.75 -36.51 0.32
N GLU A 488 -5.45 -36.42 0.58
CA GLU A 488 -4.87 -36.76 1.88
C GLU A 488 -5.47 -35.89 2.99
N LYS A 489 -5.56 -34.56 2.77
CA LYS A 489 -6.15 -33.64 3.75
C LYS A 489 -7.59 -33.97 4.08
N GLN A 490 -8.40 -34.34 3.09
CA GLN A 490 -9.80 -34.72 3.29
C GLN A 490 -10.00 -36.07 3.98
N GLN A 491 -9.11 -37.04 3.74
CA GLN A 491 -9.21 -38.40 4.30
C GLN A 491 -8.55 -38.56 5.66
N THR A 492 -7.59 -37.70 6.02
CA THR A 492 -6.85 -37.76 7.31
C THR A 492 -7.41 -36.82 8.38
N GLU A 493 -8.73 -36.76 8.52
CA GLU A 493 -9.34 -35.96 9.63
C GLU A 493 -8.98 -36.51 11.03
N THR A 494 -8.54 -37.75 11.14
CA THR A 494 -8.10 -38.36 12.39
C THR A 494 -6.57 -38.39 12.47
N LYS A 495 -5.97 -37.39 13.10
CA LYS A 495 -4.53 -37.38 13.41
C LYS A 495 -4.21 -38.50 14.41
N LEU A 496 -3.67 -39.60 13.92
CA LEU A 496 -3.15 -40.70 14.77
C LEU A 496 -1.80 -40.33 15.41
N LEU A 497 -1.07 -39.39 14.83
CA LEU A 497 0.24 -38.94 15.28
C LEU A 497 0.21 -37.42 15.55
N GLY A 498 0.86 -37.01 16.62
CA GLY A 498 1.17 -35.60 16.88
C GLY A 498 2.17 -35.07 15.84
N GLU A 499 2.34 -33.77 15.79
CA GLU A 499 3.31 -33.13 14.89
C GLU A 499 4.77 -33.45 15.23
N ASP A 500 5.01 -33.88 16.47
CA ASP A 500 6.27 -34.46 16.94
C ASP A 500 6.53 -35.88 16.40
N GLY A 501 5.54 -36.45 15.67
CA GLY A 501 5.65 -37.79 15.11
C GLY A 501 5.38 -38.92 16.08
N PHE A 502 5.05 -38.61 17.31
CA PHE A 502 4.68 -39.61 18.31
C PHE A 502 3.14 -39.74 18.40
N ALA A 503 2.67 -40.91 18.82
CA ALA A 503 1.28 -41.13 19.07
C ALA A 503 0.81 -40.19 20.22
N ASN A 504 -0.33 -39.50 20.03
CA ASN A 504 -0.90 -38.67 21.07
C ASN A 504 -1.34 -39.54 22.25
N ALA A 505 -0.57 -39.53 23.32
CA ALA A 505 -0.77 -40.37 24.51
C ALA A 505 -2.01 -40.01 25.34
N GLY A 506 -2.85 -39.10 24.96
CA GLY A 506 -4.05 -38.70 25.69
C GLY A 506 -5.36 -38.89 24.94
N THR A 507 -5.32 -39.03 23.66
CA THR A 507 -6.49 -39.36 22.83
C THR A 507 -6.53 -40.86 22.67
N GLY A 508 -7.26 -41.55 23.56
CA GLY A 508 -7.45 -42.98 23.41
C GLY A 508 -7.82 -43.31 21.98
N ILE A 509 -6.97 -44.12 21.29
CA ILE A 509 -7.31 -44.67 19.99
C ILE A 509 -8.68 -45.34 20.15
N ASN A 510 -9.68 -44.74 19.50
CA ASN A 510 -11.02 -45.31 19.59
C ASN A 510 -11.00 -46.58 18.76
N LYS A 511 -10.70 -47.69 19.40
CA LYS A 511 -10.55 -49.04 18.80
C LYS A 511 -11.80 -49.50 18.04
N LYS A 512 -12.86 -48.72 18.00
CA LYS A 512 -14.13 -49.03 17.33
C LYS A 512 -14.30 -48.41 15.95
N SER A 513 -13.51 -47.45 15.54
CA SER A 513 -13.57 -46.95 14.16
C SER A 513 -12.73 -47.88 13.26
N LYS A 514 -13.37 -48.51 12.27
CA LYS A 514 -12.63 -49.19 11.21
C LYS A 514 -11.74 -48.14 10.54
N PRO A 515 -10.42 -48.38 10.39
CA PRO A 515 -9.57 -47.44 9.66
C PRO A 515 -10.15 -47.27 8.26
N SER A 516 -10.44 -46.05 7.86
CA SER A 516 -10.77 -45.74 6.47
C SER A 516 -9.59 -46.09 5.61
N HIS A 517 -9.80 -46.88 4.58
CA HIS A 517 -8.73 -47.25 3.67
C HIS A 517 -8.33 -46.01 2.86
N PHE A 518 -7.13 -45.50 3.08
CA PHE A 518 -6.64 -44.35 2.31
C PHE A 518 -6.43 -44.79 0.85
N VAL A 519 -6.98 -43.98 -0.07
CA VAL A 519 -6.81 -44.16 -1.51
C VAL A 519 -6.31 -42.84 -2.10
N GLY A 520 -5.11 -42.86 -2.64
CA GLY A 520 -4.54 -41.65 -3.28
C GLY A 520 -3.03 -41.62 -3.16
N LYS A 521 -2.45 -40.49 -3.51
CA LYS A 521 -1.03 -40.19 -3.32
C LYS A 521 -0.86 -39.26 -2.13
N CYS A 522 0.24 -39.40 -1.42
CA CYS A 522 0.68 -38.48 -0.39
C CYS A 522 1.76 -37.52 -0.92
N LEU A 523 1.93 -36.40 -0.26
CA LEU A 523 3.04 -35.49 -0.49
C LEU A 523 4.10 -35.65 0.61
N GLY A 524 5.36 -35.71 0.20
CA GLY A 524 6.52 -35.62 1.06
C GLY A 524 7.35 -34.39 0.72
N ILE A 525 8.08 -33.89 1.70
CA ILE A 525 9.08 -32.84 1.50
C ILE A 525 10.38 -33.50 1.08
N SER A 526 10.86 -33.23 -0.13
CA SER A 526 12.14 -33.71 -0.62
C SER A 526 13.29 -33.02 0.11
N HIS A 527 13.18 -31.71 0.24
CA HIS A 527 14.12 -30.90 1.02
C HIS A 527 13.57 -29.51 1.29
N VAL A 528 14.10 -28.87 2.33
CA VAL A 528 13.92 -27.48 2.70
C VAL A 528 15.30 -26.84 2.73
N ASP A 529 15.56 -25.94 1.80
CA ASP A 529 16.83 -25.22 1.74
C ASP A 529 16.64 -23.75 2.15
N GLU A 530 17.48 -23.25 3.02
CA GLU A 530 17.62 -21.82 3.29
C GLU A 530 18.42 -21.21 2.14
N ILE A 531 17.89 -20.14 1.55
CA ILE A 531 18.46 -19.51 0.35
C ILE A 531 18.52 -17.98 0.48
N ASN A 532 19.37 -17.38 -0.34
CA ASN A 532 19.31 -15.97 -0.71
C ASN A 532 18.95 -15.83 -2.19
N ILE A 533 18.41 -14.67 -2.58
CA ILE A 533 18.11 -14.34 -3.97
C ILE A 533 18.97 -13.15 -4.37
N ASP A 534 19.79 -13.34 -5.43
CA ASP A 534 20.69 -12.29 -5.94
C ASP A 534 19.98 -11.20 -6.74
N GLU A 535 20.76 -10.27 -7.30
CA GLU A 535 20.23 -9.13 -8.06
C GLU A 535 19.59 -9.56 -9.39
N GLU A 536 20.00 -10.68 -9.96
CA GLU A 536 19.43 -11.29 -11.15
C GLU A 536 18.23 -12.20 -10.86
N GLY A 537 17.81 -12.31 -9.58
CA GLY A 537 16.72 -13.17 -9.15
C GLY A 537 17.06 -14.66 -9.16
N ASN A 538 18.35 -15.04 -9.06
CA ASN A 538 18.75 -16.42 -8.92
C ASN A 538 18.77 -16.83 -7.45
N MET A 539 18.36 -18.06 -7.17
CA MET A 539 18.39 -18.65 -5.84
C MET A 539 19.78 -19.19 -5.53
N ASN A 540 20.39 -18.69 -4.48
CA ASN A 540 21.70 -19.13 -3.99
C ASN A 540 21.53 -19.90 -2.68
N TYR A 541 22.01 -21.13 -2.67
CA TYR A 541 21.94 -22.04 -1.54
C TYR A 541 22.81 -21.57 -0.37
N ILE A 542 22.25 -21.57 0.84
CA ILE A 542 22.96 -21.31 2.10
C ILE A 542 23.19 -22.63 2.83
N ARG A 543 22.10 -23.32 3.19
CA ARG A 543 22.15 -24.60 3.89
C ARG A 543 20.86 -25.38 3.71
N ARG A 544 20.93 -26.68 3.94
CA ARG A 544 19.76 -27.55 4.03
C ARG A 544 19.28 -27.66 5.47
N ASN A 545 17.98 -27.43 5.64
CA ASN A 545 17.30 -27.70 6.88
C ASN A 545 16.97 -29.21 6.95
N ASN A 546 17.39 -29.86 8.01
CA ASN A 546 17.14 -31.26 8.26
C ASN A 546 16.79 -31.51 9.72
N GLY A 547 16.20 -32.70 9.99
CA GLY A 547 15.97 -33.20 11.32
C GLY A 547 15.24 -32.19 12.21
N ASP A 548 16.01 -31.45 12.99
CA ASP A 548 15.46 -30.51 13.97
C ASP A 548 14.76 -29.32 13.32
N GLN A 549 15.21 -28.83 12.15
CA GLN A 549 14.68 -27.66 11.50
C GLN A 549 13.42 -27.94 10.66
N ASP A 550 13.29 -29.13 10.07
CA ASP A 550 12.15 -29.53 9.23
C ASP A 550 11.31 -30.63 9.87
N HIS A 551 11.63 -31.00 11.10
CA HIS A 551 11.02 -32.07 11.83
C HIS A 551 10.98 -33.38 11.02
N GLN A 552 12.15 -33.76 10.48
CA GLN A 552 12.33 -34.99 9.67
C GLN A 552 11.43 -34.99 8.41
N GLY A 553 11.34 -33.85 7.74
CA GLY A 553 10.60 -33.69 6.49
C GLY A 553 9.07 -33.55 6.66
N ARG A 554 8.56 -33.16 7.85
CA ARG A 554 7.13 -32.99 8.08
C ARG A 554 6.61 -31.60 7.80
N HIS A 555 7.45 -30.59 7.96
CA HIS A 555 7.09 -29.21 7.69
C HIS A 555 8.30 -28.33 7.42
N ALA A 556 8.07 -27.20 6.76
CA ALA A 556 9.01 -26.08 6.73
C ALA A 556 8.64 -25.13 7.86
N ARG A 557 9.62 -24.57 8.61
CA ARG A 557 9.35 -23.65 9.71
C ARG A 557 10.41 -22.57 9.83
N ILE A 558 9.99 -21.41 10.32
CA ILE A 558 10.82 -20.27 10.66
C ILE A 558 10.41 -19.81 12.06
N SER A 559 11.37 -19.72 12.98
CA SER A 559 11.09 -19.28 14.36
C SER A 559 10.64 -17.82 14.40
N VAL A 560 9.91 -17.44 15.45
CA VAL A 560 9.54 -16.05 15.69
C VAL A 560 10.80 -15.20 15.92
N GLY A 561 10.93 -14.07 15.23
CA GLY A 561 12.09 -13.17 15.27
C GLY A 561 13.22 -13.57 14.31
N GLU A 562 13.21 -14.78 13.74
CA GLU A 562 14.07 -15.13 12.61
C GLU A 562 13.39 -14.73 11.31
N TYR A 563 14.18 -14.17 10.37
CA TYR A 563 13.69 -13.78 9.03
C TYR A 563 14.50 -14.55 7.99
N LYS A 564 13.83 -15.43 7.24
CA LYS A 564 14.47 -16.35 6.30
C LYS A 564 13.65 -16.54 5.03
N ILE A 565 14.34 -16.93 3.97
CA ILE A 565 13.73 -17.45 2.75
C ILE A 565 14.02 -18.95 2.68
N LEU A 566 12.97 -19.75 2.66
CA LEU A 566 13.04 -21.20 2.51
C LEU A 566 12.57 -21.61 1.11
N HIS A 567 13.36 -22.42 0.43
CA HIS A 567 13.00 -23.11 -0.80
C HIS A 567 12.58 -24.53 -0.45
N VAL A 568 11.33 -24.86 -0.73
CA VAL A 568 10.72 -26.16 -0.41
C VAL A 568 10.45 -26.92 -1.69
N LYS A 569 10.95 -28.14 -1.80
CA LYS A 569 10.65 -29.04 -2.90
C LYS A 569 9.91 -30.28 -2.41
N LEU A 570 8.80 -30.59 -3.10
CA LEU A 570 7.90 -31.69 -2.77
C LEU A 570 8.07 -32.86 -3.72
N TYR A 571 7.63 -34.04 -3.30
CA TYR A 571 7.50 -35.24 -4.14
C TYR A 571 6.21 -36.00 -3.78
N GLU A 572 5.64 -36.70 -4.76
CA GLU A 572 4.49 -37.59 -4.55
C GLU A 572 4.97 -39.03 -4.31
N TYR A 573 4.32 -39.74 -3.40
CA TYR A 573 4.59 -41.18 -3.13
C TYR A 573 3.29 -41.94 -2.85
#